data_6636a983fe942ed0d141ab4f7ad6a286
#
_entry.id   6636a983fe942ed0d141ab4f7ad6a286
#
_cell.length_a   1.000
_cell.length_b   1.000
_cell.length_c   1.000
_cell.angle_alpha   90.00
_cell.angle_beta   90.00
_cell.angle_gamma   90.00
#
_symmetry.space_group_name_H-M   'P 1'
#
loop_
_entity.id
_entity.type
_entity.pdbx_description
1 polymer ?
#
loop_
_entity_poly.entity_id
_entity_poly.type
_entity_poly.pdbx_seq_one_letter_code
_entity_poly.pdbx_strand_id
1 'polypeptide(L)'
;MIRSIFIFFVFSRILFAEFESDLQLKLILAEPGDTIHLESGMFSILGTLSMEGKNNVVIKGSGINGTILDFSTQVEGAQGLSITNCKNITLEDFSVQDAKGDAIKCQYVNGITFRRVKTQWLGGPKPTNGAYGLYPVQCKNVLIEHCIAIAASDAGIYVGQSEDIIVIYSEAFDNVAGIEIENSTRADVYGNNVHGNTGGILVFDLPDLPVKEGRLVRIFDNIIKNNNLDNFAPEGNIVGKVPAGTGIMIMATEMVEVFQNTIINNK
;
A
#
# COMPACT_ATOMS: atom_id res chain seq x y z
N MET A 1 32.93 26.25 -16.54
CA MET A 1 32.26 24.97 -16.26
C MET A 1 31.26 24.99 -15.07
N ILE A 2 31.44 25.82 -14.06
CA ILE A 2 30.56 25.87 -12.85
C ILE A 2 29.19 26.53 -13.11
N ARG A 3 29.08 27.49 -14.04
CA ARG A 3 27.81 28.17 -14.33
C ARG A 3 26.74 27.29 -15.02
N SER A 4 27.16 26.33 -15.84
CA SER A 4 26.19 25.43 -16.56
C SER A 4 25.57 24.38 -15.64
N ILE A 5 26.27 23.94 -14.60
CA ILE A 5 25.76 22.95 -13.63
C ILE A 5 24.67 23.59 -12.75
N PHE A 6 24.83 24.84 -12.35
CA PHE A 6 23.84 25.53 -11.49
C PHE A 6 22.53 25.81 -12.21
N ILE A 7 22.56 26.11 -13.50
CA ILE A 7 21.36 26.32 -14.31
C ILE A 7 20.58 25.01 -14.51
N PHE A 8 21.26 23.87 -14.68
CA PHE A 8 20.61 22.56 -14.84
C PHE A 8 19.88 22.13 -13.56
N PHE A 9 20.45 22.39 -12.38
CA PHE A 9 19.82 22.09 -11.08
C PHE A 9 18.59 22.98 -10.80
N VAL A 10 18.60 24.23 -11.21
CA VAL A 10 17.47 25.15 -11.03
C VAL A 10 16.33 24.78 -11.98
N PHE A 11 16.63 24.42 -13.22
CA PHE A 11 15.59 23.98 -14.20
C PHE A 11 14.92 22.66 -13.79
N SER A 12 15.67 21.68 -13.25
CA SER A 12 15.07 20.43 -12.81
C SER A 12 14.13 20.65 -11.61
N ARG A 13 14.48 21.46 -10.64
CA ARG A 13 13.62 21.78 -9.49
C ARG A 13 12.34 22.52 -9.87
N ILE A 14 12.38 23.37 -10.88
CA ILE A 14 11.20 24.08 -11.39
C ILE A 14 10.23 23.09 -12.07
N LEU A 15 10.73 22.18 -12.88
CA LEU A 15 9.91 21.16 -13.57
C LEU A 15 9.25 20.17 -12.58
N PHE A 16 9.91 19.78 -11.52
CA PHE A 16 9.34 18.87 -10.51
C PHE A 16 8.27 19.54 -9.66
N ALA A 17 8.47 20.78 -9.24
CA ALA A 17 7.46 21.56 -8.51
C ALA A 17 6.21 21.83 -9.38
N GLU A 18 6.36 21.98 -10.68
CA GLU A 18 5.28 22.15 -11.63
C GLU A 18 4.43 20.88 -11.76
N PHE A 19 5.05 19.69 -11.88
CA PHE A 19 4.34 18.41 -11.94
C PHE A 19 3.53 18.14 -10.67
N GLU A 20 4.15 18.26 -9.47
CA GLU A 20 3.47 18.04 -8.19
C GLU A 20 2.25 18.97 -8.04
N SER A 21 2.43 20.27 -8.31
CA SER A 21 1.37 21.25 -8.20
C SER A 21 0.23 21.01 -9.21
N ASP A 22 0.56 20.63 -10.45
CA ASP A 22 -0.41 20.30 -11.49
C ASP A 22 -1.19 19.04 -11.12
N LEU A 23 -0.50 17.99 -10.66
CA LEU A 23 -1.16 16.76 -10.21
C LEU A 23 -2.06 17.02 -9.00
N GLN A 24 -1.58 17.76 -8.00
CA GLN A 24 -2.41 18.11 -6.83
C GLN A 24 -3.64 18.91 -7.23
N LEU A 25 -3.51 19.83 -8.18
CA LEU A 25 -4.65 20.59 -8.70
C LEU A 25 -5.66 19.68 -9.43
N LYS A 26 -5.19 18.74 -10.25
CA LYS A 26 -6.05 17.74 -10.92
C LYS A 26 -6.81 16.88 -9.91
N LEU A 27 -6.14 16.44 -8.81
CA LEU A 27 -6.78 15.67 -7.74
C LEU A 27 -7.88 16.48 -7.02
N ILE A 28 -7.66 17.77 -6.80
CA ILE A 28 -8.63 18.68 -6.15
C ILE A 28 -9.81 18.97 -7.07
N LEU A 29 -9.57 19.20 -8.35
CA LEU A 29 -10.60 19.62 -9.32
C LEU A 29 -11.32 18.46 -10.00
N ALA A 30 -10.90 17.22 -9.78
CA ALA A 30 -11.50 16.04 -10.43
C ALA A 30 -13.02 16.00 -10.27
N GLU A 31 -13.70 15.76 -11.38
CA GLU A 31 -15.15 15.58 -11.46
C GLU A 31 -15.51 14.09 -11.65
N PRO A 32 -16.75 13.70 -11.34
CA PRO A 32 -17.18 12.31 -11.50
C PRO A 32 -17.08 11.84 -12.96
N GLY A 33 -16.32 10.75 -13.16
CA GLY A 33 -16.05 10.17 -14.48
C GLY A 33 -14.66 10.51 -15.04
N ASP A 34 -13.92 11.38 -14.37
CA ASP A 34 -12.58 11.76 -14.83
C ASP A 34 -11.58 10.63 -14.72
N THR A 35 -10.67 10.62 -15.69
CA THR A 35 -9.42 9.85 -15.63
C THR A 35 -8.24 10.82 -15.58
N ILE A 36 -7.55 10.85 -14.45
CA ILE A 36 -6.32 11.63 -14.26
C ILE A 36 -5.16 10.79 -14.80
N HIS A 37 -4.69 11.13 -15.99
CA HIS A 37 -3.53 10.46 -16.58
C HIS A 37 -2.24 11.02 -16.01
N LEU A 38 -1.42 10.11 -15.46
CA LEU A 38 -0.06 10.40 -15.02
C LEU A 38 0.90 10.12 -16.20
N GLU A 39 1.77 11.06 -16.48
CA GLU A 39 2.77 10.91 -17.53
C GLU A 39 3.76 9.78 -17.23
N SER A 40 4.42 9.28 -18.26
CA SER A 40 5.55 8.36 -18.10
C SER A 40 6.78 9.13 -17.61
N GLY A 41 7.41 8.61 -16.56
CA GLY A 41 8.60 9.21 -15.93
C GLY A 41 8.71 8.93 -14.45
N MET A 42 9.78 9.44 -13.86
CA MET A 42 9.98 9.48 -12.41
C MET A 42 9.82 10.92 -11.93
N PHE A 43 8.90 11.15 -11.01
CA PHE A 43 8.53 12.47 -10.54
C PHE A 43 8.83 12.59 -9.05
N SER A 44 9.71 13.51 -8.68
CA SER A 44 10.04 13.78 -7.28
C SER A 44 8.94 14.61 -6.65
N ILE A 45 8.37 14.14 -5.55
CA ILE A 45 7.24 14.74 -4.83
C ILE A 45 7.72 15.17 -3.44
N LEU A 46 7.42 16.40 -3.06
CA LEU A 46 7.86 17.00 -1.81
C LEU A 46 6.81 16.94 -0.69
N GLY A 47 5.54 16.88 -1.05
CA GLY A 47 4.43 16.84 -0.12
C GLY A 47 3.55 15.61 -0.29
N THR A 48 2.58 15.41 0.61
CA THR A 48 1.53 14.41 0.41
C THR A 48 0.60 14.85 -0.71
N LEU A 49 0.41 14.02 -1.73
CA LEU A 49 -0.66 14.21 -2.71
C LEU A 49 -1.99 13.77 -2.10
N SER A 50 -3.04 14.58 -2.22
CA SER A 50 -4.32 14.30 -1.56
C SER A 50 -5.53 14.49 -2.47
N MET A 51 -6.51 13.58 -2.32
CA MET A 51 -7.83 13.66 -2.94
C MET A 51 -8.91 13.40 -1.90
N GLU A 52 -9.89 14.30 -1.80
CA GLU A 52 -10.96 14.18 -0.82
C GLU A 52 -12.33 14.42 -1.44
N GLY A 53 -13.34 13.65 -1.01
CA GLY A 53 -14.74 13.85 -1.37
C GLY A 53 -15.08 13.58 -2.85
N LYS A 54 -14.24 12.85 -3.58
CA LYS A 54 -14.41 12.58 -5.02
C LYS A 54 -15.15 11.28 -5.29
N ASN A 55 -15.80 11.21 -6.45
CA ASN A 55 -16.58 10.05 -6.85
C ASN A 55 -16.29 9.65 -8.29
N ASN A 56 -16.16 8.33 -8.54
CA ASN A 56 -15.99 7.77 -9.88
C ASN A 56 -14.76 8.37 -10.61
N VAL A 57 -13.61 8.40 -9.98
CA VAL A 57 -12.36 8.93 -10.54
C VAL A 57 -11.35 7.81 -10.71
N VAL A 58 -10.64 7.83 -11.84
CA VAL A 58 -9.51 6.94 -12.12
C VAL A 58 -8.21 7.74 -12.09
N ILE A 59 -7.20 7.26 -11.37
CA ILE A 59 -5.82 7.76 -11.44
C ILE A 59 -5.01 6.68 -12.15
N LYS A 60 -4.48 7.00 -13.34
CA LYS A 60 -3.86 6.03 -14.22
C LYS A 60 -2.47 6.47 -14.69
N GLY A 61 -1.47 5.63 -14.43
CA GLY A 61 -0.13 5.77 -14.96
C GLY A 61 0.10 5.00 -16.26
N SER A 62 1.37 4.89 -16.64
CA SER A 62 1.85 4.20 -17.84
C SER A 62 2.46 2.83 -17.52
N GLY A 63 2.16 2.25 -16.37
CA GLY A 63 2.70 1.00 -15.84
C GLY A 63 3.57 1.21 -14.61
N ILE A 64 3.76 0.14 -13.83
CA ILE A 64 4.55 0.18 -12.55
C ILE A 64 6.03 0.58 -12.74
N ASN A 65 6.57 0.46 -13.94
CA ASN A 65 7.91 0.93 -14.29
C ASN A 65 7.87 2.14 -15.23
N GLY A 66 6.69 2.51 -15.70
CA GLY A 66 6.47 3.64 -16.61
C GLY A 66 6.22 4.95 -15.89
N THR A 67 5.44 4.92 -14.79
CA THR A 67 5.15 6.09 -13.98
C THR A 67 5.54 5.84 -12.53
N ILE A 68 6.42 6.65 -11.98
CA ILE A 68 6.94 6.50 -10.63
C ILE A 68 6.81 7.83 -9.88
N LEU A 69 6.02 7.83 -8.81
CA LEU A 69 5.93 8.93 -7.86
C LEU A 69 6.96 8.69 -6.75
N ASP A 70 8.03 9.46 -6.76
CA ASP A 70 9.17 9.31 -5.87
C ASP A 70 9.12 10.32 -4.71
N PHE A 71 8.94 9.81 -3.50
CA PHE A 71 8.85 10.59 -2.27
C PHE A 71 10.16 10.60 -1.47
N SER A 72 11.28 10.15 -2.04
CA SER A 72 12.58 10.12 -1.35
C SER A 72 13.04 11.48 -0.83
N THR A 73 12.53 12.57 -1.42
CA THR A 73 12.79 13.95 -1.01
C THR A 73 11.63 14.62 -0.28
N GLN A 74 10.63 13.84 0.13
CA GLN A 74 9.44 14.35 0.81
C GLN A 74 9.80 15.13 2.09
N VAL A 75 9.30 16.35 2.22
CA VAL A 75 9.54 17.24 3.37
C VAL A 75 8.26 17.49 4.18
N GLU A 76 7.09 17.39 3.56
CA GLU A 76 5.79 17.66 4.18
C GLU A 76 4.86 16.45 4.10
N GLY A 77 4.00 16.32 5.10
CA GLY A 77 3.04 15.22 5.19
C GLY A 77 3.67 13.90 5.66
N ALA A 78 2.83 12.90 5.85
CA ALA A 78 3.20 11.57 6.31
C ALA A 78 2.93 10.47 5.28
N GLN A 79 2.00 10.67 4.37
CA GLN A 79 1.67 9.72 3.31
C GLN A 79 2.27 10.18 1.96
N GLY A 80 2.49 9.23 1.06
CA GLY A 80 2.73 9.56 -0.34
C GLY A 80 1.44 10.05 -1.01
N LEU A 81 0.46 9.17 -1.18
CA LEU A 81 -0.87 9.51 -1.69
C LEU A 81 -1.94 9.25 -0.61
N SER A 82 -2.80 10.24 -0.36
CA SER A 82 -3.90 10.15 0.60
C SER A 82 -5.25 10.35 -0.10
N ILE A 83 -6.17 9.40 0.04
CA ILE A 83 -7.51 9.43 -0.55
C ILE A 83 -8.54 9.26 0.56
N THR A 84 -9.39 10.26 0.76
CA THR A 84 -10.32 10.26 1.89
C THR A 84 -11.75 10.62 1.48
N ASN A 85 -12.74 10.01 2.16
CA ASN A 85 -14.16 10.31 1.97
C ASN A 85 -14.63 10.22 0.50
N CYS A 86 -14.11 9.26 -0.25
CA CYS A 86 -14.35 9.11 -1.69
C CYS A 86 -15.26 7.91 -1.99
N LYS A 87 -15.71 7.82 -3.24
CA LYS A 87 -16.50 6.68 -3.72
C LYS A 87 -16.09 6.28 -5.13
N ASN A 88 -15.94 4.95 -5.36
CA ASN A 88 -15.58 4.35 -6.66
C ASN A 88 -14.30 4.97 -7.23
N ILE A 89 -13.19 4.77 -6.55
CA ILE A 89 -11.87 5.25 -6.99
C ILE A 89 -11.05 4.08 -7.50
N THR A 90 -10.38 4.29 -8.62
CA THR A 90 -9.43 3.32 -9.19
C THR A 90 -8.05 3.94 -9.30
N LEU A 91 -7.06 3.23 -8.75
CA LEU A 91 -5.64 3.54 -8.87
C LEU A 91 -5.01 2.44 -9.72
N GLU A 92 -4.42 2.80 -10.87
CA GLU A 92 -3.87 1.78 -11.74
C GLU A 92 -2.59 2.20 -12.48
N ASP A 93 -1.72 1.21 -12.72
CA ASP A 93 -0.56 1.32 -13.61
C ASP A 93 0.50 2.36 -13.20
N PHE A 94 0.84 2.47 -11.90
CA PHE A 94 1.93 3.33 -11.43
C PHE A 94 2.61 2.79 -10.17
N SER A 95 3.72 3.44 -9.79
CA SER A 95 4.46 3.14 -8.55
C SER A 95 4.53 4.34 -7.63
N VAL A 96 4.54 4.06 -6.32
CA VAL A 96 4.87 5.00 -5.24
C VAL A 96 6.09 4.45 -4.51
N GLN A 97 7.13 5.26 -4.35
CA GLN A 97 8.34 4.82 -3.66
C GLN A 97 8.83 5.81 -2.61
N ASP A 98 9.49 5.26 -1.59
CA ASP A 98 10.22 6.00 -0.54
C ASP A 98 9.40 7.07 0.18
N ALA A 99 8.08 6.85 0.38
CA ALA A 99 7.26 7.73 1.20
C ALA A 99 7.73 7.71 2.67
N LYS A 100 7.67 8.85 3.35
CA LYS A 100 8.07 8.97 4.77
C LYS A 100 7.24 8.12 5.72
N GLY A 101 5.95 8.01 5.45
CA GLY A 101 5.03 7.16 6.17
C GLY A 101 4.36 6.19 5.21
N ASP A 102 3.03 6.07 5.24
CA ASP A 102 2.31 5.14 4.36
C ASP A 102 2.48 5.54 2.88
N ALA A 103 2.69 4.57 2.00
CA ALA A 103 2.86 4.90 0.59
C ALA A 103 1.53 5.36 -0.03
N ILE A 104 0.45 4.58 0.10
CA ILE A 104 -0.89 4.97 -0.38
C ILE A 104 -1.92 4.65 0.71
N LYS A 105 -2.49 5.70 1.32
CA LYS A 105 -3.54 5.57 2.31
C LYS A 105 -4.90 5.91 1.71
N CYS A 106 -5.87 5.02 1.88
CA CYS A 106 -7.26 5.28 1.54
C CYS A 106 -8.11 5.13 2.81
N GLN A 107 -8.85 6.18 3.20
CA GLN A 107 -9.69 6.12 4.39
C GLN A 107 -11.11 6.60 4.10
N TYR A 108 -12.10 5.87 4.61
CA TYR A 108 -13.54 6.13 4.38
C TYR A 108 -13.90 6.14 2.88
N VAL A 109 -13.33 5.20 2.11
CA VAL A 109 -13.64 5.05 0.69
C VAL A 109 -14.59 3.88 0.49
N ASN A 110 -15.66 4.10 -0.25
CA ASN A 110 -16.58 3.05 -0.66
C ASN A 110 -16.38 2.72 -2.15
N GLY A 111 -15.79 1.57 -2.45
CA GLY A 111 -15.33 1.20 -3.78
C GLY A 111 -13.92 1.75 -4.04
N ILE A 112 -12.90 1.01 -3.62
CA ILE A 112 -11.50 1.31 -3.94
C ILE A 112 -10.88 0.14 -4.68
N THR A 113 -10.31 0.41 -5.83
CA THR A 113 -9.56 -0.56 -6.63
C THR A 113 -8.11 -0.13 -6.76
N PHE A 114 -7.19 -1.00 -6.35
CA PHE A 114 -5.78 -0.93 -6.70
C PHE A 114 -5.52 -2.00 -7.75
N ARG A 115 -5.06 -1.59 -8.92
CA ARG A 115 -4.79 -2.50 -10.05
C ARG A 115 -3.41 -2.25 -10.63
N ARG A 116 -2.50 -3.21 -10.56
CA ARG A 116 -1.12 -3.05 -11.03
C ARG A 116 -0.47 -1.77 -10.47
N VAL A 117 -0.55 -1.62 -9.15
CA VAL A 117 0.11 -0.57 -8.39
C VAL A 117 1.27 -1.18 -7.63
N LYS A 118 2.41 -0.51 -7.62
CA LYS A 118 3.57 -0.93 -6.83
C LYS A 118 3.89 0.10 -5.75
N THR A 119 4.15 -0.38 -4.55
CA THR A 119 4.68 0.43 -3.44
C THR A 119 6.01 -0.16 -3.00
N GLN A 120 7.02 0.69 -2.74
CA GLN A 120 8.34 0.18 -2.36
C GLN A 120 9.17 1.20 -1.58
N TRP A 121 10.10 0.69 -0.77
CA TRP A 121 11.21 1.44 -0.18
C TRP A 121 12.52 0.88 -0.72
N LEU A 122 13.21 1.66 -1.57
CA LEU A 122 14.41 1.24 -2.32
C LEU A 122 15.59 0.84 -1.43
N GLY A 123 15.63 1.36 -0.22
CA GLY A 123 16.70 1.03 0.74
C GLY A 123 16.62 -0.39 1.32
N GLY A 124 15.62 -1.20 0.94
CA GLY A 124 15.31 -2.51 1.51
C GLY A 124 14.70 -2.42 2.91
N PRO A 125 14.53 -3.56 3.62
CA PRO A 125 13.92 -3.64 4.94
C PRO A 125 14.61 -2.78 5.99
N LYS A 126 13.90 -1.83 6.59
CA LYS A 126 14.41 -0.94 7.64
C LYS A 126 13.28 -0.45 8.54
N PRO A 127 13.52 -0.28 9.85
CA PRO A 127 12.53 0.25 10.78
C PRO A 127 12.15 1.71 10.50
N THR A 128 12.94 2.42 9.68
CA THR A 128 12.69 3.81 9.28
C THR A 128 11.84 3.95 8.02
N ASN A 129 11.48 2.86 7.37
CA ASN A 129 10.57 2.87 6.24
C ASN A 129 9.15 3.22 6.72
N GLY A 130 8.31 3.66 5.81
CA GLY A 130 6.89 3.86 6.12
C GLY A 130 6.20 2.55 6.52
N ALA A 131 5.13 2.66 7.29
CA ALA A 131 4.47 1.51 7.89
C ALA A 131 3.78 0.64 6.83
N TYR A 132 2.96 1.24 5.97
CA TYR A 132 2.10 0.50 5.07
C TYR A 132 2.34 0.86 3.60
N GLY A 133 2.39 -0.18 2.76
CA GLY A 133 2.43 0.02 1.32
C GLY A 133 1.07 0.42 0.76
N LEU A 134 0.16 -0.53 0.55
CA LEU A 134 -1.24 -0.29 0.22
C LEU A 134 -2.07 -0.32 1.50
N TYR A 135 -2.72 0.79 1.83
CA TYR A 135 -3.35 1.00 3.13
C TYR A 135 -4.82 1.47 3.02
N PRO A 136 -5.76 0.64 2.59
CA PRO A 136 -7.18 0.91 2.78
C PRO A 136 -7.59 0.64 4.23
N VAL A 137 -8.16 1.65 4.90
CA VAL A 137 -8.67 1.58 6.27
C VAL A 137 -10.06 2.19 6.35
N GLN A 138 -10.97 1.52 7.07
CA GLN A 138 -12.39 1.93 7.18
C GLN A 138 -13.05 2.11 5.81
N CYS A 139 -12.70 1.21 4.88
CA CYS A 139 -13.18 1.20 3.51
C CYS A 139 -14.22 0.08 3.30
N LYS A 140 -14.98 0.18 2.20
CA LYS A 140 -15.90 -0.86 1.74
C LYS A 140 -15.64 -1.16 0.28
N ASN A 141 -15.94 -2.41 -0.14
CA ASN A 141 -15.75 -2.84 -1.52
C ASN A 141 -14.31 -2.59 -2.00
N VAL A 142 -13.36 -3.24 -1.32
CA VAL A 142 -11.91 -3.09 -1.57
C VAL A 142 -11.44 -4.18 -2.53
N LEU A 143 -10.84 -3.79 -3.64
CA LEU A 143 -10.16 -4.69 -4.57
C LEU A 143 -8.69 -4.32 -4.70
N ILE A 144 -7.81 -5.27 -4.40
CA ILE A 144 -6.35 -5.15 -4.60
C ILE A 144 -5.94 -6.30 -5.52
N GLU A 145 -5.58 -5.97 -6.77
CA GLU A 145 -5.26 -6.98 -7.76
C GLU A 145 -3.99 -6.66 -8.55
N HIS A 146 -3.16 -7.69 -8.77
CA HIS A 146 -1.89 -7.58 -9.52
C HIS A 146 -0.97 -6.48 -8.99
N CYS A 147 -0.99 -6.24 -7.67
CA CYS A 147 -0.17 -5.22 -7.01
C CYS A 147 1.13 -5.80 -6.45
N ILE A 148 2.10 -4.94 -6.19
CA ILE A 148 3.38 -5.32 -5.60
C ILE A 148 3.67 -4.41 -4.40
N ALA A 149 4.01 -4.99 -3.23
CA ALA A 149 4.33 -4.23 -2.02
C ALA A 149 5.65 -4.69 -1.41
N ILE A 150 6.61 -3.77 -1.24
CA ILE A 150 8.01 -4.10 -0.91
C ILE A 150 8.54 -3.22 0.22
N ALA A 151 9.15 -3.85 1.23
CA ALA A 151 9.96 -3.26 2.27
C ALA A 151 9.22 -2.29 3.22
N ALA A 152 7.93 -2.47 3.43
CA ALA A 152 7.17 -1.74 4.46
C ALA A 152 7.60 -2.17 5.87
N SER A 153 7.70 -1.23 6.81
CA SER A 153 8.13 -1.50 8.18
C SER A 153 7.03 -2.08 9.08
N ASP A 154 5.84 -2.25 8.53
CA ASP A 154 4.70 -2.93 9.12
C ASP A 154 4.11 -3.89 8.08
N ALA A 155 3.15 -3.51 7.26
CA ALA A 155 2.58 -4.40 6.27
C ALA A 155 2.72 -3.88 4.83
N GLY A 156 3.10 -4.78 3.90
CA GLY A 156 3.14 -4.44 2.48
C GLY A 156 1.74 -4.12 1.94
N ILE A 157 0.78 -5.00 2.20
CA ILE A 157 -0.64 -4.80 1.94
C ILE A 157 -1.39 -4.90 3.26
N TYR A 158 -1.95 -3.80 3.71
CA TYR A 158 -2.79 -3.74 4.91
C TYR A 158 -4.22 -3.37 4.54
N VAL A 159 -5.19 -4.12 5.04
CA VAL A 159 -6.60 -3.78 4.96
C VAL A 159 -7.20 -3.84 6.35
N GLY A 160 -7.52 -2.68 6.92
CA GLY A 160 -8.02 -2.61 8.30
C GLY A 160 -9.41 -2.03 8.41
N GLN A 161 -10.19 -2.54 9.39
CA GLN A 161 -11.51 -2.02 9.75
C GLN A 161 -12.46 -1.85 8.56
N SER A 162 -12.33 -2.74 7.58
CA SER A 162 -12.97 -2.64 6.26
C SER A 162 -13.90 -3.83 6.00
N GLU A 163 -14.73 -3.74 4.97
CA GLU A 163 -15.65 -4.81 4.58
C GLU A 163 -15.73 -5.01 3.07
N ASP A 164 -16.06 -6.24 2.65
CA ASP A 164 -16.16 -6.66 1.25
C ASP A 164 -14.83 -6.51 0.52
N ILE A 165 -13.86 -7.35 0.89
CA ILE A 165 -12.45 -7.21 0.53
C ILE A 165 -12.02 -8.36 -0.39
N ILE A 166 -11.29 -8.04 -1.44
CA ILE A 166 -10.59 -9.01 -2.28
C ILE A 166 -9.13 -8.58 -2.43
N VAL A 167 -8.20 -9.45 -2.04
CA VAL A 167 -6.77 -9.31 -2.31
C VAL A 167 -6.34 -10.48 -3.18
N ILE A 168 -6.02 -10.22 -4.44
CA ILE A 168 -5.81 -11.28 -5.44
C ILE A 168 -4.61 -11.02 -6.35
N TYR A 169 -3.90 -12.08 -6.72
CA TYR A 169 -2.80 -12.09 -7.69
C TYR A 169 -1.73 -11.03 -7.44
N SER A 170 -1.52 -10.70 -6.18
CA SER A 170 -0.58 -9.67 -5.74
C SER A 170 0.67 -10.30 -5.14
N GLU A 171 1.75 -9.54 -5.10
CA GLU A 171 3.03 -9.95 -4.54
C GLU A 171 3.43 -9.05 -3.38
N ALA A 172 3.84 -9.64 -2.25
CA ALA A 172 4.29 -8.90 -1.07
C ALA A 172 5.56 -9.55 -0.52
N PHE A 173 6.65 -8.78 -0.49
CA PHE A 173 7.93 -9.31 -0.02
C PHE A 173 8.83 -8.25 0.64
N ASP A 174 9.77 -8.72 1.44
CA ASP A 174 10.69 -7.89 2.23
C ASP A 174 9.99 -6.95 3.23
N ASN A 175 8.73 -7.21 3.60
CA ASN A 175 7.98 -6.46 4.61
C ASN A 175 8.06 -7.14 5.99
N VAL A 176 7.59 -6.49 7.04
CA VAL A 176 7.36 -7.19 8.31
C VAL A 176 6.17 -8.13 8.14
N ALA A 177 5.00 -7.66 7.76
CA ALA A 177 3.89 -8.50 7.32
C ALA A 177 3.72 -8.39 5.81
N GLY A 178 3.54 -9.51 5.11
CA GLY A 178 3.27 -9.46 3.67
C GLY A 178 1.89 -8.89 3.40
N ILE A 179 0.84 -9.56 3.91
CA ILE A 179 -0.56 -9.14 3.82
C ILE A 179 -1.17 -9.18 5.22
N GLU A 180 -1.91 -8.14 5.58
CA GLU A 180 -2.55 -7.99 6.88
C GLU A 180 -4.02 -7.62 6.72
N ILE A 181 -4.90 -8.40 7.37
CA ILE A 181 -6.34 -8.16 7.43
C ILE A 181 -6.70 -7.96 8.90
N GLU A 182 -6.97 -6.71 9.28
CA GLU A 182 -7.20 -6.34 10.68
C GLU A 182 -8.63 -5.84 10.91
N ASN A 183 -9.33 -6.36 11.93
CA ASN A 183 -10.69 -5.95 12.31
C ASN A 183 -11.65 -5.79 11.11
N SER A 184 -11.56 -6.70 10.14
CA SER A 184 -12.23 -6.59 8.85
C SER A 184 -13.20 -7.75 8.61
N THR A 185 -14.20 -7.53 7.77
CA THR A 185 -15.29 -8.50 7.56
C THR A 185 -15.46 -8.82 6.08
N ARG A 186 -15.65 -10.10 5.76
CA ARG A 186 -15.83 -10.64 4.39
C ARG A 186 -14.63 -10.32 3.50
N ALA A 187 -13.51 -10.96 3.82
CA ALA A 187 -12.27 -10.81 3.05
C ALA A 187 -11.87 -12.12 2.37
N ASP A 188 -11.57 -12.04 1.09
CA ASP A 188 -10.99 -13.13 0.31
C ASP A 188 -9.54 -12.75 -0.05
N VAL A 189 -8.59 -13.55 0.40
CA VAL A 189 -7.15 -13.37 0.13
C VAL A 189 -6.68 -14.60 -0.63
N TYR A 190 -6.49 -14.48 -1.95
CA TYR A 190 -6.17 -15.66 -2.76
C TYR A 190 -5.31 -15.38 -3.99
N GLY A 191 -4.61 -16.42 -4.45
CA GLY A 191 -3.76 -16.34 -5.64
C GLY A 191 -2.53 -15.44 -5.48
N ASN A 192 -2.18 -15.06 -4.25
CA ASN A 192 -1.07 -14.14 -3.99
C ASN A 192 0.26 -14.90 -3.80
N ASN A 193 1.38 -14.24 -4.09
CA ASN A 193 2.74 -14.69 -3.82
C ASN A 193 3.33 -13.87 -2.66
N VAL A 194 3.41 -14.47 -1.48
CA VAL A 194 3.81 -13.78 -0.23
C VAL A 194 5.10 -14.42 0.28
N HIS A 195 6.23 -13.70 0.17
CA HIS A 195 7.53 -14.33 0.45
C HIS A 195 8.58 -13.35 0.97
N GLY A 196 9.58 -13.88 1.67
CA GLY A 196 10.71 -13.06 2.13
C GLY A 196 10.33 -11.99 3.16
N ASN A 197 9.16 -12.07 3.78
CA ASN A 197 8.74 -11.20 4.86
C ASN A 197 9.16 -11.79 6.23
N THR A 198 8.93 -11.09 7.32
CA THR A 198 8.99 -11.66 8.66
C THR A 198 7.80 -12.59 8.88
N GLY A 199 6.59 -12.12 8.60
CA GLY A 199 5.34 -12.88 8.56
C GLY A 199 4.67 -12.81 7.19
N GLY A 200 4.02 -13.90 6.77
CA GLY A 200 3.36 -13.98 5.47
C GLY A 200 1.99 -13.27 5.46
N ILE A 201 0.93 -13.98 5.85
CA ILE A 201 -0.44 -13.44 5.91
C ILE A 201 -0.90 -13.41 7.36
N LEU A 202 -1.30 -12.23 7.85
CA LEU A 202 -1.78 -12.03 9.21
C LEU A 202 -3.26 -11.64 9.17
N VAL A 203 -4.07 -12.31 10.00
CA VAL A 203 -5.49 -12.00 10.18
C VAL A 203 -5.77 -11.88 11.66
N PHE A 204 -6.09 -10.68 12.13
CA PHE A 204 -6.28 -10.49 13.56
C PHE A 204 -7.20 -9.32 13.90
N ASP A 205 -7.70 -9.36 15.13
CA ASP A 205 -8.51 -8.30 15.71
C ASP A 205 -7.80 -7.66 16.90
N LEU A 206 -7.85 -6.34 16.96
CA LEU A 206 -7.42 -5.54 18.10
C LEU A 206 -8.66 -4.98 18.84
N PRO A 207 -8.68 -5.00 20.18
CA PRO A 207 -9.87 -4.68 20.95
C PRO A 207 -10.24 -3.20 20.96
N ASP A 208 -9.27 -2.32 20.80
CA ASP A 208 -9.42 -0.87 21.03
C ASP A 208 -9.61 -0.07 19.73
N LEU A 209 -9.91 -0.73 18.61
CA LEU A 209 -10.20 -0.07 17.34
C LEU A 209 -11.69 0.33 17.23
N PRO A 210 -12.01 1.37 16.41
CA PRO A 210 -13.40 1.79 16.16
C PRO A 210 -14.29 0.67 15.61
N VAL A 211 -13.80 -0.10 14.64
CA VAL A 211 -14.46 -1.29 14.12
C VAL A 211 -13.93 -2.51 14.87
N LYS A 212 -14.84 -3.30 15.43
CA LYS A 212 -14.52 -4.50 16.21
C LYS A 212 -15.05 -5.74 15.51
N GLU A 213 -14.56 -6.92 15.95
CA GLU A 213 -15.12 -8.22 15.56
C GLU A 213 -15.01 -8.53 14.05
N GLY A 214 -13.78 -8.55 13.56
CA GLY A 214 -13.48 -9.06 12.23
C GLY A 214 -13.91 -10.52 12.07
N ARG A 215 -14.42 -10.87 10.88
CA ARG A 215 -14.93 -12.22 10.64
C ARG A 215 -15.11 -12.53 9.14
N LEU A 216 -15.34 -13.80 8.86
CA LEU A 216 -15.61 -14.29 7.50
C LEU A 216 -14.42 -13.98 6.56
N VAL A 217 -13.23 -14.38 6.97
CA VAL A 217 -12.00 -14.23 6.17
C VAL A 217 -11.63 -15.57 5.57
N ARG A 218 -11.36 -15.61 4.26
CA ARG A 218 -10.89 -16.80 3.56
C ARG A 218 -9.51 -16.57 2.98
N ILE A 219 -8.57 -17.48 3.28
CA ILE A 219 -7.19 -17.46 2.78
C ILE A 219 -6.98 -18.72 1.97
N PHE A 220 -6.89 -18.63 0.64
CA PHE A 220 -6.80 -19.82 -0.19
C PHE A 220 -6.00 -19.61 -1.48
N ASP A 221 -5.47 -20.69 -2.03
CA ASP A 221 -4.69 -20.69 -3.28
C ASP A 221 -3.47 -19.72 -3.29
N ASN A 222 -2.93 -19.33 -2.12
CA ASN A 222 -1.74 -18.50 -2.05
C ASN A 222 -0.47 -19.33 -2.01
N ILE A 223 0.64 -18.75 -2.49
CA ILE A 223 1.99 -19.24 -2.28
C ILE A 223 2.64 -18.41 -1.18
N ILE A 224 2.90 -19.02 -0.03
CA ILE A 224 3.42 -18.39 1.19
C ILE A 224 4.75 -19.06 1.53
N LYS A 225 5.89 -18.41 1.23
CA LYS A 225 7.18 -19.08 1.31
C LYS A 225 8.30 -18.19 1.82
N ASN A 226 9.25 -18.83 2.54
CA ASN A 226 10.49 -18.16 2.96
C ASN A 226 10.27 -16.87 3.77
N ASN A 227 9.19 -16.75 4.52
CA ASN A 227 8.92 -15.58 5.36
C ASN A 227 9.74 -15.68 6.65
N ASN A 228 11.04 -15.55 6.55
CA ASN A 228 12.01 -15.78 7.62
C ASN A 228 12.87 -14.55 7.91
N LEU A 229 12.50 -13.39 7.39
CA LEU A 229 13.22 -12.14 7.63
C LEU A 229 13.14 -11.78 9.12
N ASP A 230 14.26 -11.38 9.71
CA ASP A 230 14.27 -10.87 11.07
C ASP A 230 13.29 -9.69 11.17
N ASN A 231 12.54 -9.66 12.26
CA ASN A 231 11.54 -8.61 12.45
C ASN A 231 12.21 -7.24 12.61
N PHE A 232 11.94 -6.34 11.69
CA PHE A 232 12.53 -4.99 11.67
C PHE A 232 11.50 -3.89 11.94
N ALA A 233 10.31 -4.23 12.46
CA ALA A 233 9.31 -3.24 12.84
C ALA A 233 9.90 -2.22 13.83
N PRO A 234 9.44 -0.96 13.79
CA PRO A 234 9.81 0.02 14.80
C PRO A 234 9.47 -0.45 16.20
N GLU A 235 10.31 -0.11 17.18
CA GLU A 235 10.09 -0.49 18.57
C GLU A 235 8.72 0.01 19.08
N GLY A 236 7.98 -0.86 19.75
CA GLY A 236 6.66 -0.55 20.28
C GLY A 236 5.48 -0.88 19.37
N ASN A 237 5.69 -1.14 18.10
CA ASN A 237 4.63 -1.59 17.19
C ASN A 237 4.19 -3.01 17.53
N ILE A 238 2.88 -3.28 17.39
CA ILE A 238 2.29 -4.60 17.67
C ILE A 238 2.87 -5.64 16.73
N VAL A 239 3.02 -5.33 15.46
CA VAL A 239 3.60 -6.21 14.44
C VAL A 239 5.04 -6.62 14.77
N GLY A 240 5.75 -5.84 15.57
CA GLY A 240 7.08 -6.20 16.09
C GLY A 240 7.11 -7.47 16.97
N LYS A 241 5.94 -7.97 17.38
CA LYS A 241 5.80 -9.23 18.13
C LYS A 241 5.60 -10.45 17.23
N VAL A 242 5.44 -10.26 15.93
CA VAL A 242 5.29 -11.36 14.97
C VAL A 242 6.62 -12.11 14.85
N PRO A 243 6.65 -13.41 15.13
CA PRO A 243 7.86 -14.19 14.98
C PRO A 243 8.29 -14.32 13.52
N ALA A 244 9.59 -14.24 13.25
CA ALA A 244 10.14 -14.64 11.97
C ALA A 244 9.78 -16.10 11.66
N GLY A 245 9.44 -16.38 10.40
CA GLY A 245 9.00 -17.72 10.02
C GLY A 245 7.49 -17.94 10.10
N THR A 246 6.73 -16.91 10.44
CA THR A 246 5.27 -17.00 10.42
C THR A 246 4.78 -17.13 8.98
N GLY A 247 4.15 -18.25 8.62
CA GLY A 247 3.47 -18.40 7.33
C GLY A 247 2.12 -17.69 7.34
N ILE A 248 1.20 -18.16 8.18
CA ILE A 248 -0.12 -17.54 8.43
C ILE A 248 -0.30 -17.41 9.95
N MET A 249 -0.79 -16.26 10.40
CA MET A 249 -1.18 -16.03 11.79
C MET A 249 -2.64 -15.60 11.86
N ILE A 250 -3.39 -16.22 12.76
CA ILE A 250 -4.80 -15.87 13.02
C ILE A 250 -4.91 -15.59 14.52
N MET A 251 -5.45 -14.43 14.87
CA MET A 251 -5.61 -14.04 16.28
C MET A 251 -6.90 -13.24 16.48
N ALA A 252 -7.77 -13.73 17.35
CA ALA A 252 -9.01 -13.09 17.78
C ALA A 252 -10.09 -12.85 16.71
N THR A 253 -9.84 -13.14 15.43
CA THR A 253 -10.82 -13.02 14.35
C THR A 253 -11.67 -14.29 14.24
N GLU A 254 -12.97 -14.15 14.04
CA GLU A 254 -13.89 -15.26 13.94
C GLU A 254 -14.12 -15.74 12.50
N MET A 255 -14.50 -17.01 12.34
CA MET A 255 -14.86 -17.62 11.05
C MET A 255 -13.79 -17.40 9.97
N VAL A 256 -12.56 -17.80 10.28
CA VAL A 256 -11.45 -17.78 9.32
C VAL A 256 -11.30 -19.16 8.70
N GLU A 257 -11.32 -19.21 7.38
CA GLU A 257 -11.09 -20.43 6.60
C GLU A 257 -9.74 -20.37 5.89
N VAL A 258 -8.93 -21.42 6.04
CA VAL A 258 -7.61 -21.55 5.40
C VAL A 258 -7.56 -22.86 4.64
N PHE A 259 -7.44 -22.80 3.32
CA PHE A 259 -7.42 -24.00 2.48
C PHE A 259 -6.64 -23.81 1.18
N GLN A 260 -6.14 -24.89 0.60
CA GLN A 260 -5.44 -24.92 -0.70
C GLN A 260 -4.22 -23.99 -0.83
N ASN A 261 -3.64 -23.52 0.26
CA ASN A 261 -2.42 -22.72 0.22
C ASN A 261 -1.18 -23.59 0.11
N THR A 262 -0.17 -23.10 -0.58
CA THR A 262 1.18 -23.67 -0.60
C THR A 262 2.04 -22.93 0.40
N ILE A 263 2.32 -23.55 1.58
CA ILE A 263 3.09 -22.94 2.67
C ILE A 263 4.43 -23.69 2.79
N ILE A 264 5.54 -23.02 2.45
CA ILE A 264 6.85 -23.68 2.31
C ILE A 264 7.96 -22.85 2.97
N ASN A 265 8.84 -23.54 3.71
CA ASN A 265 10.07 -22.95 4.26
C ASN A 265 9.86 -21.69 5.12
N ASN A 266 8.76 -21.55 5.79
CA ASN A 266 8.58 -20.60 6.88
C ASN A 266 9.04 -21.31 8.17
N LYS A 267 10.00 -20.74 8.91
CA LYS A 267 10.73 -21.47 9.97
C LYS A 267 10.48 -20.85 11.33
#